data_8da7148738de15968a685b6676c4e17a
#
_entry.id   8da7148738de15968a685b6676c4e17a
#
_cell.length_a   1.000
_cell.length_b   1.000
_cell.length_c   1.000
_cell.angle_alpha   90.00
_cell.angle_beta   90.00
_cell.angle_gamma   90.00
#
_symmetry.space_group_name_H-M   'P 1'
#
loop_
_entity.id
_entity.type
_entity.pdbx_description
1 polymer ?
#
loop_
_entity_poly.entity_id
_entity_poly.type
_entity_poly.pdbx_seq_one_letter_code
_entity_poly.pdbx_strand_id
1 'polypeptide(L)'
;MLRLGVSRTPINRQFVGYEQRRHFIVASALTLGGFVFGKRAKLADAMENGELHNKNNDDEAIRKDRMDKRLKKLSETRPIKPRYEGHVPLYPHERMLLFAISGLKSFFHPEDGNNIVKLGESSAFPFVLESLKQCMLGDETGRRILREQPNITSDTLDMDRLKKMDKNSLGYTYYTWLITEGVSPDTRAPVKYIDDPLQAFIFKRYRQCHDFYHAINGLPIIIEGEIAIKALEAANMGIPMAALGALLAPLRLKPIQKERLYDIYLPWAIRTGLSCKPLINVYWEELLEKDVNELRKELGIQPPPNLRAIRQERSKIRKELKMKYDAYEVGM
;
A
#
# COMPACT_ATOMS: atom_id res chain seq x y z
N MET A 1 6.59 -56.15 8.69
CA MET A 1 7.39 -54.93 8.81
C MET A 1 7.21 -54.07 7.55
N LEU A 2 6.26 -53.13 7.58
CA LEU A 2 6.01 -52.19 6.47
C LEU A 2 6.64 -50.84 6.89
N ARG A 3 7.71 -50.42 6.19
CA ARG A 3 8.31 -49.09 6.32
C ARG A 3 7.49 -48.11 5.50
N LEU A 4 6.76 -47.23 6.16
CA LEU A 4 6.16 -46.04 5.55
C LEU A 4 7.27 -45.00 5.27
N GLY A 5 7.61 -44.85 4.00
CA GLY A 5 8.51 -43.78 3.53
C GLY A 5 7.78 -42.47 3.54
N VAL A 6 8.07 -41.62 4.52
CA VAL A 6 7.65 -40.22 4.53
C VAL A 6 8.52 -39.46 3.53
N SER A 7 7.96 -39.16 2.37
CA SER A 7 8.57 -38.24 1.40
C SER A 7 8.56 -36.83 2.01
N ARG A 8 9.72 -36.38 2.50
CA ARG A 8 9.94 -34.97 2.87
C ARG A 8 10.18 -34.18 1.58
N THR A 9 9.16 -33.47 1.12
CA THR A 9 9.36 -32.38 0.16
C THR A 9 10.36 -31.36 0.74
N PRO A 10 11.36 -30.93 -0.01
CA PRO A 10 12.31 -29.93 0.48
C PRO A 10 11.58 -28.60 0.68
N ILE A 11 11.43 -28.18 1.93
CA ILE A 11 10.97 -26.82 2.26
C ILE A 11 11.98 -25.87 1.64
N ASN A 12 11.50 -25.05 0.72
CA ASN A 12 12.32 -24.11 -0.05
C ASN A 12 12.95 -23.09 0.91
N ARG A 13 14.25 -23.26 1.22
CA ARG A 13 15.01 -22.39 2.13
C ARG A 13 14.94 -20.91 1.77
N GLN A 14 14.70 -20.60 0.50
CA GLN A 14 14.54 -19.21 0.03
C GLN A 14 13.24 -18.58 0.51
N PHE A 15 12.15 -19.38 0.57
CA PHE A 15 10.86 -18.90 1.04
C PHE A 15 10.88 -18.56 2.54
N VAL A 16 11.55 -19.38 3.33
CA VAL A 16 11.74 -19.12 4.78
C VAL A 16 12.51 -17.82 5.00
N GLY A 17 13.56 -17.56 4.20
CA GLY A 17 14.33 -16.32 4.29
C GLY A 17 13.50 -15.06 3.94
N TYR A 18 12.59 -15.15 2.96
CA TYR A 18 11.68 -14.06 2.61
C TYR A 18 10.71 -13.75 3.76
N GLU A 19 10.08 -14.77 4.33
CA GLU A 19 9.14 -14.61 5.44
C GLU A 19 9.82 -13.99 6.68
N GLN A 20 11.01 -14.45 7.04
CA GLN A 20 11.77 -13.89 8.16
C GLN A 20 12.11 -12.40 7.94
N ARG A 21 12.53 -12.02 6.72
CA ARG A 21 12.83 -10.62 6.39
C ARG A 21 11.58 -9.74 6.42
N ARG A 22 10.45 -10.25 5.96
CA ARG A 22 9.16 -9.57 6.01
C ARG A 22 8.78 -9.22 7.44
N HIS A 23 8.87 -10.17 8.36
CA HIS A 23 8.61 -9.95 9.78
C HIS A 23 9.57 -8.95 10.41
N PHE A 24 10.86 -9.00 10.05
CA PHE A 24 11.86 -8.05 10.52
C PHE A 24 11.56 -6.62 10.07
N ILE A 25 11.19 -6.39 8.80
CA ILE A 25 10.87 -5.07 8.27
C ILE A 25 9.61 -4.50 8.95
N VAL A 26 8.58 -5.31 9.14
CA VAL A 26 7.36 -4.89 9.87
C VAL A 26 7.68 -4.54 11.32
N ALA A 27 8.47 -5.36 12.01
CA ALA A 27 8.88 -5.09 13.39
C ALA A 27 9.75 -3.83 13.50
N SER A 28 10.68 -3.60 12.58
CA SER A 28 11.54 -2.42 12.56
C SER A 28 10.75 -1.13 12.30
N ALA A 29 9.74 -1.19 11.43
CA ALA A 29 8.86 -0.05 11.18
C ALA A 29 7.99 0.29 12.41
N LEU A 30 7.56 -0.73 13.18
CA LEU A 30 6.82 -0.54 14.42
C LEU A 30 7.67 0.10 15.52
N THR A 31 8.97 -0.26 15.62
CA THR A 31 9.89 0.35 16.60
C THR A 31 10.26 1.79 16.27
N LEU A 32 10.44 2.14 14.99
CA LEU A 32 10.67 3.52 14.55
C LEU A 32 9.48 4.45 14.85
N GLY A 33 8.24 3.95 14.74
CA GLY A 33 7.03 4.69 15.12
C GLY A 33 7.02 5.12 16.60
N GLY A 34 7.51 4.26 17.51
CA GLY A 34 7.60 4.56 18.95
C GLY A 34 8.55 5.70 19.31
N PHE A 35 9.62 5.92 18.52
CA PHE A 35 10.61 6.99 18.78
C PHE A 35 10.12 8.40 18.40
N VAL A 36 9.16 8.50 17.46
CA VAL A 36 8.62 9.78 16.96
C VAL A 36 7.60 10.41 17.91
N PHE A 37 6.97 9.60 18.78
CA PHE A 37 5.89 10.05 19.66
C PHE A 37 6.34 11.02 20.79
N GLY A 38 7.61 11.04 21.18
CA GLY A 38 8.10 11.80 22.35
C GLY A 38 8.31 13.30 22.14
N LYS A 39 8.27 13.85 20.92
CA LYS A 39 8.62 15.26 20.63
C LYS A 39 7.47 16.16 20.14
N ARG A 40 6.23 15.71 20.22
CA ARG A 40 5.12 16.33 19.48
C ARG A 40 4.39 17.51 20.11
N ALA A 41 4.55 17.77 21.39
CA ALA A 41 3.76 18.79 22.10
C ALA A 41 4.09 20.26 21.74
N LYS A 42 5.22 20.52 21.07
CA LYS A 42 5.70 21.90 20.80
C LYS A 42 5.56 22.40 19.36
N LEU A 43 5.16 21.51 18.40
CA LEU A 43 5.06 21.91 16.99
C LEU A 43 3.62 22.26 16.53
N ALA A 44 2.60 21.86 17.29
CA ALA A 44 1.21 22.09 16.94
C ALA A 44 0.77 23.56 17.07
N ASP A 45 1.35 24.29 18.02
CA ASP A 45 0.96 25.71 18.30
C ASP A 45 1.51 26.73 17.28
N ALA A 46 2.45 26.31 16.43
CA ALA A 46 3.10 27.23 15.47
C ALA A 46 2.39 27.32 14.10
N MET A 47 1.36 26.52 13.85
CA MET A 47 0.75 26.36 12.51
C MET A 47 -0.68 26.94 12.38
N GLU A 48 -1.21 27.59 13.41
CA GLU A 48 -2.62 28.07 13.40
C GLU A 48 -2.82 29.48 12.77
N ASN A 49 -1.73 30.16 12.38
CA ASN A 49 -1.78 31.50 11.79
C ASN A 49 -1.15 31.53 10.39
N GLY A 50 -1.97 31.35 9.34
CA GLY A 50 -1.47 31.46 7.97
C GLY A 50 -2.53 31.66 6.90
N GLU A 51 -3.07 32.86 6.79
CA GLU A 51 -3.69 33.34 5.56
C GLU A 51 -2.64 33.48 4.48
N LEU A 52 -2.84 32.82 3.31
CA LEU A 52 -2.40 33.25 1.97
C LEU A 52 -2.86 32.21 0.93
N HIS A 53 -4.09 32.38 0.49
CA HIS A 53 -4.58 31.66 -0.71
C HIS A 53 -4.64 32.65 -1.87
N ASN A 54 -4.06 32.23 -3.04
CA ASN A 54 -4.43 32.67 -4.40
C ASN A 54 -3.45 33.56 -5.21
N LYS A 55 -2.13 33.26 -5.16
CA LYS A 55 -1.23 33.66 -6.27
C LYS A 55 -0.26 32.54 -6.72
N ASN A 56 -0.44 31.32 -6.29
CA ASN A 56 0.63 30.32 -6.30
C ASN A 56 0.59 29.26 -7.42
N ASN A 57 -0.47 29.14 -8.23
CA ASN A 57 -0.51 28.05 -9.21
C ASN A 57 0.46 28.27 -10.39
N ASP A 58 0.60 29.49 -10.88
CA ASP A 58 1.52 29.80 -11.98
C ASP A 58 2.98 29.82 -11.52
N ASP A 59 3.26 30.34 -10.32
CA ASP A 59 4.60 30.32 -9.72
C ASP A 59 5.05 28.89 -9.37
N GLU A 60 4.14 28.03 -8.96
CA GLU A 60 4.45 26.64 -8.63
C GLU A 60 4.73 25.82 -9.90
N ALA A 61 3.97 26.04 -10.98
CA ALA A 61 4.22 25.43 -12.28
C ALA A 61 5.57 25.87 -12.87
N ILE A 62 5.90 27.16 -12.77
CA ILE A 62 7.19 27.72 -13.21
C ILE A 62 8.35 27.18 -12.35
N ARG A 63 8.16 27.05 -11.04
CA ARG A 63 9.16 26.45 -10.15
C ARG A 63 9.39 25.00 -10.45
N LYS A 64 8.33 24.25 -10.73
CA LYS A 64 8.38 22.85 -11.10
C LYS A 64 9.13 22.66 -12.43
N ASP A 65 8.79 23.41 -13.46
CA ASP A 65 9.48 23.36 -14.76
C ASP A 65 10.97 23.72 -14.63
N ARG A 66 11.31 24.75 -13.86
CA ARG A 66 12.71 25.11 -13.55
C ARG A 66 13.44 24.01 -12.77
N MET A 67 12.75 23.35 -11.86
CA MET A 67 13.33 22.26 -11.07
C MET A 67 13.57 21.03 -11.96
N ASP A 68 12.62 20.69 -12.81
CA ASP A 68 12.74 19.55 -13.74
C ASP A 68 13.86 19.79 -14.77
N LYS A 69 13.98 21.02 -15.30
CA LYS A 69 15.08 21.43 -16.19
C LYS A 69 16.45 21.37 -15.49
N ARG A 70 16.53 21.80 -14.19
CA ARG A 70 17.75 21.68 -13.39
C ARG A 70 18.12 20.23 -13.09
N LEU A 71 17.13 19.40 -12.73
CA LEU A 71 17.34 17.97 -12.49
C LEU A 71 17.81 17.27 -13.75
N LYS A 72 17.21 17.57 -14.91
CA LYS A 72 17.64 17.06 -16.21
C LYS A 72 19.09 17.45 -16.51
N LYS A 73 19.45 18.72 -16.38
CA LYS A 73 20.83 19.21 -16.59
C LYS A 73 21.83 18.57 -15.61
N LEU A 74 21.44 18.38 -14.34
CA LEU A 74 22.27 17.71 -13.34
C LEU A 74 22.45 16.21 -13.68
N SER A 75 21.43 15.53 -14.19
CA SER A 75 21.53 14.15 -14.60
C SER A 75 22.45 13.95 -15.83
N GLU A 76 22.46 14.93 -16.74
CA GLU A 76 23.33 14.91 -17.92
C GLU A 76 24.81 15.14 -17.58
N THR A 77 25.10 15.87 -16.50
CA THR A 77 26.49 16.20 -16.07
C THR A 77 27.03 15.26 -15.00
N ARG A 78 26.24 14.31 -14.51
CA ARG A 78 26.66 13.38 -13.46
C ARG A 78 27.51 12.23 -13.99
N PRO A 79 28.49 11.75 -13.22
CA PRO A 79 29.25 10.55 -13.57
C PRO A 79 28.36 9.29 -13.51
N ILE A 80 27.26 9.31 -12.76
CA ILE A 80 26.29 8.21 -12.70
C ILE A 80 25.25 8.43 -13.80
N LYS A 81 25.25 7.55 -14.80
CA LYS A 81 24.35 7.64 -15.95
C LYS A 81 22.99 6.97 -15.67
N PRO A 82 21.88 7.49 -16.26
CA PRO A 82 20.60 6.82 -16.26
C PRO A 82 20.72 5.39 -16.85
N ARG A 83 20.00 4.44 -16.27
CA ARG A 83 20.00 3.02 -16.70
C ARG A 83 18.78 2.63 -17.53
N TYR A 84 17.74 3.45 -17.52
CA TYR A 84 16.52 3.32 -18.34
C TYR A 84 15.91 4.70 -18.57
N GLU A 85 14.96 4.79 -19.47
CA GLU A 85 14.26 6.04 -19.78
C GLU A 85 13.56 6.62 -18.55
N GLY A 86 13.78 7.90 -18.29
CA GLY A 86 13.23 8.60 -17.12
C GLY A 86 13.93 8.30 -15.79
N HIS A 87 14.96 7.43 -15.78
CA HIS A 87 15.73 7.16 -14.56
C HIS A 87 16.56 8.37 -14.13
N VAL A 88 16.46 8.71 -12.86
CA VAL A 88 17.23 9.76 -12.18
C VAL A 88 18.08 9.12 -11.10
N PRO A 89 19.35 8.82 -11.37
CA PRO A 89 20.25 8.18 -10.40
C PRO A 89 20.50 9.12 -9.22
N LEU A 90 20.43 8.59 -8.01
CA LEU A 90 20.66 9.33 -6.78
C LEU A 90 21.87 8.79 -6.02
N TYR A 91 22.70 9.71 -5.49
CA TYR A 91 23.66 9.33 -4.47
C TYR A 91 22.95 8.93 -3.16
N PRO A 92 23.58 8.12 -2.29
CA PRO A 92 22.96 7.70 -1.03
C PRO A 92 22.44 8.86 -0.16
N HIS A 93 23.20 9.94 -0.06
CA HIS A 93 22.80 11.14 0.71
C HIS A 93 21.61 11.88 0.06
N GLU A 94 21.51 11.91 -1.27
CA GLU A 94 20.37 12.50 -1.98
C GLU A 94 19.11 11.67 -1.79
N ARG A 95 19.24 10.34 -1.82
CA ARG A 95 18.15 9.40 -1.52
C ARG A 95 17.64 9.60 -0.08
N MET A 96 18.55 9.75 0.89
CA MET A 96 18.18 10.04 2.27
C MET A 96 17.49 11.40 2.44
N LEU A 97 17.98 12.42 1.74
CA LEU A 97 17.35 13.74 1.75
C LEU A 97 15.96 13.71 1.10
N LEU A 98 15.83 13.02 -0.06
CA LEU A 98 14.55 12.82 -0.72
C LEU A 98 13.56 12.09 0.18
N PHE A 99 14.00 11.04 0.86
CA PHE A 99 13.20 10.29 1.83
C PHE A 99 12.71 11.20 2.97
N ALA A 100 13.61 11.96 3.59
CA ALA A 100 13.25 12.83 4.71
C ALA A 100 12.26 13.93 4.28
N ILE A 101 12.55 14.64 3.17
CA ILE A 101 11.69 15.73 2.69
C ILE A 101 10.34 15.19 2.20
N SER A 102 10.31 14.11 1.42
CA SER A 102 9.06 13.54 0.93
C SER A 102 8.24 12.93 2.06
N GLY A 103 8.88 12.34 3.06
CA GLY A 103 8.20 11.84 4.26
C GLY A 103 7.51 12.94 5.06
N LEU A 104 8.21 14.04 5.32
CA LEU A 104 7.61 15.20 5.98
C LEU A 104 6.47 15.80 5.16
N LYS A 105 6.69 16.01 3.86
CA LYS A 105 5.64 16.55 2.98
C LYS A 105 4.42 15.64 2.89
N SER A 106 4.59 14.34 2.72
CA SER A 106 3.48 13.37 2.68
C SER A 106 2.71 13.32 4.01
N PHE A 107 3.37 13.61 5.13
CA PHE A 107 2.70 13.66 6.41
C PHE A 107 1.84 14.93 6.58
N PHE A 108 2.33 16.10 6.16
CA PHE A 108 1.61 17.36 6.28
C PHE A 108 0.66 17.63 5.11
N HIS A 109 1.00 17.16 3.90
CA HIS A 109 0.28 17.36 2.64
C HIS A 109 0.03 16.02 1.93
N PRO A 110 -0.81 15.12 2.48
CA PRO A 110 -1.09 13.80 1.89
C PRO A 110 -1.90 13.88 0.60
N GLU A 111 -2.52 15.02 0.32
CA GLU A 111 -3.21 15.31 -0.94
C GLU A 111 -2.26 15.40 -2.14
N ASP A 112 -0.97 15.70 -1.90
CA ASP A 112 0.05 15.69 -2.96
C ASP A 112 0.62 14.27 -3.16
N GLY A 113 0.01 13.54 -4.06
CA GLY A 113 0.43 12.19 -4.45
C GLY A 113 1.88 12.12 -4.93
N ASN A 114 2.46 13.21 -5.46
CA ASN A 114 3.86 13.23 -5.90
C ASN A 114 4.83 13.02 -4.74
N ASN A 115 4.53 13.53 -3.55
CA ASN A 115 5.36 13.32 -2.38
C ASN A 115 5.30 11.86 -1.90
N ILE A 116 4.12 11.25 -1.96
CA ILE A 116 3.92 9.83 -1.64
C ILE A 116 4.72 8.95 -2.61
N VAL A 117 4.72 9.27 -3.91
CA VAL A 117 5.52 8.56 -4.92
C VAL A 117 7.01 8.66 -4.61
N LYS A 118 7.52 9.87 -4.36
CA LYS A 118 8.93 10.11 -4.00
C LYS A 118 9.32 9.39 -2.71
N LEU A 119 8.46 9.43 -1.69
CA LEU A 119 8.65 8.69 -0.45
C LEU A 119 8.73 7.18 -0.72
N GLY A 120 7.82 6.67 -1.54
CA GLY A 120 7.80 5.26 -1.92
C GLY A 120 9.10 4.81 -2.57
N GLU A 121 9.56 5.53 -3.60
CA GLU A 121 10.77 5.18 -4.33
C GLU A 121 12.05 5.37 -3.49
N SER A 122 12.12 6.43 -2.68
CA SER A 122 13.29 6.67 -1.83
C SER A 122 13.39 5.68 -0.65
N SER A 123 12.27 5.14 -0.19
CA SER A 123 12.21 4.11 0.85
C SER A 123 12.26 2.67 0.31
N ALA A 124 12.16 2.49 -1.01
CA ALA A 124 12.31 1.19 -1.66
C ALA A 124 13.78 0.78 -1.70
N PHE A 125 14.33 0.44 -0.54
CA PHE A 125 15.73 0.05 -0.43
C PHE A 125 16.06 -1.19 -1.28
N PRO A 126 17.26 -1.26 -1.88
CA PRO A 126 17.65 -2.38 -2.75
C PRO A 126 17.46 -3.76 -2.13
N PHE A 127 17.70 -3.91 -0.82
CA PHE A 127 17.50 -5.19 -0.13
C PHE A 127 16.03 -5.62 -0.02
N VAL A 128 15.10 -4.65 0.06
CA VAL A 128 13.65 -4.92 0.07
C VAL A 128 13.20 -5.40 -1.30
N LEU A 129 13.59 -4.66 -2.34
CA LEU A 129 13.24 -5.01 -3.72
C LEU A 129 13.90 -6.32 -4.16
N GLU A 130 15.13 -6.59 -3.72
CA GLU A 130 15.78 -7.88 -3.94
C GLU A 130 15.02 -9.01 -3.23
N SER A 131 14.52 -8.79 -2.02
CA SER A 131 13.70 -9.77 -1.31
C SER A 131 12.40 -10.08 -2.06
N LEU A 132 11.73 -9.06 -2.61
CA LEU A 132 10.55 -9.24 -3.47
C LEU A 132 10.90 -9.98 -4.76
N LYS A 133 12.01 -9.61 -5.41
CA LYS A 133 12.51 -10.31 -6.60
C LYS A 133 12.74 -11.79 -6.31
N GLN A 134 13.38 -12.13 -5.20
CA GLN A 134 13.60 -13.52 -4.82
C GLN A 134 12.30 -14.26 -4.51
N CYS A 135 11.30 -13.59 -3.92
CA CYS A 135 9.96 -14.13 -3.74
C CYS A 135 9.31 -14.45 -5.10
N MET A 136 9.41 -13.54 -6.06
CA MET A 136 8.87 -13.74 -7.43
C MET A 136 9.62 -14.83 -8.18
N LEU A 137 10.93 -14.91 -8.05
CA LEU A 137 11.74 -15.97 -8.68
C LEU A 137 11.44 -17.36 -8.09
N GLY A 138 11.04 -17.44 -6.83
CA GLY A 138 10.64 -18.70 -6.18
C GLY A 138 9.28 -19.24 -6.63
N ASP A 139 8.46 -18.42 -7.29
CA ASP A 139 7.10 -18.75 -7.72
C ASP A 139 7.00 -18.84 -9.25
N GLU A 140 6.21 -19.76 -9.80
CA GLU A 140 6.08 -19.93 -11.24
C GLU A 140 5.46 -18.70 -11.91
N THR A 141 4.35 -18.22 -11.36
CA THR A 141 3.65 -17.02 -11.86
C THR A 141 4.51 -15.78 -11.66
N GLY A 142 5.20 -15.68 -10.53
CA GLY A 142 6.15 -14.61 -10.26
C GLY A 142 7.28 -14.52 -11.30
N ARG A 143 7.86 -15.66 -11.70
CA ARG A 143 8.85 -15.73 -12.79
C ARG A 143 8.28 -15.28 -14.13
N ARG A 144 7.02 -15.66 -14.41
CA ARG A 144 6.33 -15.24 -15.62
C ARG A 144 6.14 -13.71 -15.65
N ILE A 145 5.66 -13.13 -14.58
CA ILE A 145 5.48 -11.68 -14.43
C ILE A 145 6.82 -10.95 -14.62
N LEU A 146 7.91 -11.45 -14.04
CA LEU A 146 9.24 -10.84 -14.21
C LEU A 146 9.74 -10.87 -15.65
N ARG A 147 9.43 -11.93 -16.41
CA ARG A 147 9.82 -12.10 -17.81
C ARG A 147 8.97 -11.26 -18.74
N GLU A 148 7.65 -11.28 -18.56
CA GLU A 148 6.67 -10.65 -19.45
C GLU A 148 6.48 -9.16 -19.14
N GLN A 149 6.75 -8.76 -17.93
CA GLN A 149 6.63 -7.38 -17.43
C GLN A 149 5.29 -6.70 -17.81
N PRO A 150 4.14 -7.33 -17.49
CA PRO A 150 2.84 -6.82 -17.89
C PRO A 150 2.55 -5.45 -17.25
N ASN A 151 1.76 -4.66 -17.96
CA ASN A 151 1.31 -3.34 -17.54
C ASN A 151 -0.18 -3.37 -17.20
N ILE A 152 -0.55 -2.69 -16.12
CA ILE A 152 -1.96 -2.48 -15.76
C ILE A 152 -2.31 -1.04 -16.13
N THR A 153 -3.06 -0.90 -17.22
CA THR A 153 -3.60 0.36 -17.75
C THR A 153 -5.04 0.13 -18.21
N SER A 154 -5.79 1.22 -18.48
CA SER A 154 -7.14 1.10 -19.02
C SER A 154 -7.18 0.39 -20.37
N ASP A 155 -6.15 0.58 -21.20
CA ASP A 155 -6.04 -0.08 -22.50
C ASP A 155 -5.77 -1.57 -22.36
N THR A 156 -4.80 -1.96 -21.49
CA THR A 156 -4.43 -3.39 -21.33
C THR A 156 -5.50 -4.22 -20.65
N LEU A 157 -6.34 -3.60 -19.82
CA LEU A 157 -7.44 -4.28 -19.12
C LEU A 157 -8.75 -4.30 -19.94
N ASP A 158 -8.88 -3.47 -20.98
CA ASP A 158 -10.12 -3.30 -21.75
C ASP A 158 -11.33 -3.00 -20.82
N MET A 159 -11.46 -1.74 -20.41
CA MET A 159 -12.46 -1.31 -19.44
C MET A 159 -13.90 -1.59 -19.90
N ASP A 160 -14.17 -1.57 -21.22
CA ASP A 160 -15.49 -1.91 -21.77
C ASP A 160 -15.80 -3.40 -21.65
N ARG A 161 -14.79 -4.25 -21.73
CA ARG A 161 -14.91 -5.70 -21.44
C ARG A 161 -15.19 -5.91 -19.95
N LEU A 162 -14.44 -5.27 -19.05
CA LEU A 162 -14.64 -5.42 -17.60
C LEU A 162 -16.07 -5.07 -17.18
N LYS A 163 -16.63 -4.00 -17.73
CA LYS A 163 -18.01 -3.55 -17.47
C LYS A 163 -19.06 -4.61 -17.80
N LYS A 164 -18.78 -5.47 -18.79
CA LYS A 164 -19.71 -6.49 -19.31
C LYS A 164 -19.52 -7.87 -18.68
N MET A 165 -18.49 -8.05 -17.83
CA MET A 165 -18.21 -9.30 -17.15
C MET A 165 -19.31 -9.65 -16.13
N ASP A 166 -19.28 -10.91 -15.65
CA ASP A 166 -20.14 -11.35 -14.55
C ASP A 166 -19.96 -10.46 -13.32
N LYS A 167 -21.05 -10.15 -12.64
CA LYS A 167 -21.06 -9.24 -11.48
C LYS A 167 -20.22 -9.74 -10.30
N ASN A 168 -20.00 -11.04 -10.22
CA ASN A 168 -19.16 -11.66 -9.20
C ASN A 168 -17.70 -11.78 -9.64
N SER A 169 -17.38 -11.49 -10.89
CA SER A 169 -16.01 -11.58 -11.39
C SER A 169 -15.10 -10.51 -10.78
N LEU A 170 -13.80 -10.81 -10.69
CA LEU A 170 -12.79 -9.85 -10.29
C LEU A 170 -12.81 -8.61 -11.19
N GLY A 171 -12.95 -8.80 -12.52
CA GLY A 171 -12.93 -7.72 -13.49
C GLY A 171 -14.09 -6.74 -13.30
N TYR A 172 -15.32 -7.23 -13.13
CA TYR A 172 -16.46 -6.37 -12.83
C TYR A 172 -16.34 -5.68 -11.47
N THR A 173 -15.86 -6.41 -10.47
CA THR A 173 -15.61 -5.85 -9.13
C THR A 173 -14.59 -4.72 -9.18
N TYR A 174 -13.48 -4.91 -9.92
CA TYR A 174 -12.43 -3.90 -10.11
C TYR A 174 -12.97 -2.68 -10.88
N TYR A 175 -13.67 -2.89 -12.00
CA TYR A 175 -14.31 -1.83 -12.76
C TYR A 175 -15.25 -0.99 -11.90
N THR A 176 -16.16 -1.66 -11.20
CA THR A 176 -17.16 -0.98 -10.35
C THR A 176 -16.49 -0.20 -9.23
N TRP A 177 -15.44 -0.76 -8.64
CA TRP A 177 -14.66 -0.08 -7.61
C TRP A 177 -13.99 1.19 -8.16
N LEU A 178 -13.31 1.12 -9.32
CA LEU A 178 -12.69 2.29 -9.97
C LEU A 178 -13.68 3.42 -10.24
N ILE A 179 -14.86 3.07 -10.79
CA ILE A 179 -15.90 4.06 -11.07
C ILE A 179 -16.47 4.68 -9.78
N THR A 180 -16.68 3.86 -8.75
CA THR A 180 -17.22 4.32 -7.46
C THR A 180 -16.26 5.27 -6.75
N GLU A 181 -14.97 4.97 -6.79
CA GLU A 181 -13.93 5.77 -6.14
C GLU A 181 -13.41 6.93 -7.04
N GLY A 182 -13.79 6.97 -8.32
CA GLY A 182 -13.42 8.03 -9.26
C GLY A 182 -11.94 8.02 -9.64
N VAL A 183 -11.33 6.84 -9.75
CA VAL A 183 -9.90 6.67 -10.08
C VAL A 183 -9.68 5.87 -11.34
N SER A 184 -8.48 5.99 -11.92
CA SER A 184 -8.05 5.29 -13.12
C SER A 184 -6.70 4.61 -12.91
N PRO A 185 -6.47 3.42 -13.48
CA PRO A 185 -5.17 2.76 -13.44
C PRO A 185 -4.06 3.56 -14.14
N ASP A 186 -4.42 4.52 -15.00
CA ASP A 186 -3.47 5.30 -15.79
C ASP A 186 -2.79 6.45 -15.03
N THR A 187 -3.25 6.75 -13.82
CA THR A 187 -2.74 7.88 -13.02
C THR A 187 -1.39 7.61 -12.35
N ARG A 188 -0.82 6.41 -12.51
CA ARG A 188 0.43 6.02 -11.84
C ARG A 188 1.65 6.63 -12.52
N ALA A 189 2.30 7.57 -11.84
CA ALA A 189 3.53 8.19 -12.32
C ALA A 189 4.64 7.14 -12.54
N PRO A 190 5.53 7.30 -13.56
CA PRO A 190 6.64 6.38 -13.81
C PRO A 190 7.62 6.35 -12.63
N VAL A 191 8.31 5.21 -12.47
CA VAL A 191 9.38 5.05 -11.48
C VAL A 191 10.63 5.75 -11.99
N LYS A 192 11.32 6.51 -11.12
CA LYS A 192 12.46 7.34 -11.50
C LYS A 192 13.73 7.09 -10.68
N TYR A 193 13.62 6.71 -9.41
CA TYR A 193 14.74 6.74 -8.46
C TYR A 193 15.23 5.36 -8.03
N ILE A 194 14.84 4.32 -8.73
CA ILE A 194 15.29 2.94 -8.48
C ILE A 194 16.31 2.56 -9.54
N ASP A 195 17.54 2.23 -9.13
CA ASP A 195 18.68 2.08 -10.06
C ASP A 195 18.60 0.81 -10.93
N ASP A 196 18.10 -0.31 -10.41
CA ASP A 196 17.99 -1.57 -11.16
C ASP A 196 16.67 -1.58 -11.95
N PRO A 197 16.70 -1.78 -13.29
CA PRO A 197 15.49 -1.76 -14.12
C PRO A 197 14.46 -2.81 -13.72
N LEU A 198 14.90 -4.00 -13.32
CA LEU A 198 13.98 -5.07 -12.90
C LEU A 198 13.36 -4.75 -11.55
N GLN A 199 14.12 -4.19 -10.61
CA GLN A 199 13.58 -3.72 -9.34
C GLN A 199 12.64 -2.52 -9.53
N ALA A 200 12.90 -1.63 -10.50
CA ALA A 200 12.01 -0.56 -10.89
C ALA A 200 10.68 -1.11 -11.43
N PHE A 201 10.72 -2.16 -12.26
CA PHE A 201 9.52 -2.87 -12.70
C PHE A 201 8.76 -3.49 -11.52
N ILE A 202 9.42 -4.19 -10.60
CA ILE A 202 8.79 -4.80 -9.41
C ILE A 202 8.07 -3.72 -8.59
N PHE A 203 8.70 -2.58 -8.37
CA PHE A 203 8.09 -1.48 -7.63
C PHE A 203 6.92 -0.84 -8.39
N LYS A 204 7.03 -0.68 -9.72
CA LYS A 204 5.94 -0.26 -10.59
C LYS A 204 4.76 -1.22 -10.48
N ARG A 205 5.01 -2.54 -10.58
CA ARG A 205 4.01 -3.60 -10.46
C ARG A 205 3.29 -3.53 -9.11
N TYR A 206 4.03 -3.40 -8.02
CA TYR A 206 3.46 -3.20 -6.69
C TYR A 206 2.47 -2.02 -6.66
N ARG A 207 2.85 -0.88 -7.22
CA ARG A 207 1.98 0.31 -7.27
C ARG A 207 0.75 0.13 -8.14
N GLN A 208 0.88 -0.54 -9.28
CA GLN A 208 -0.22 -0.82 -10.19
C GLN A 208 -1.23 -1.81 -9.61
N CYS A 209 -0.77 -2.77 -8.81
CA CYS A 209 -1.66 -3.75 -8.18
C CYS A 209 -2.42 -3.21 -6.96
N HIS A 210 -2.07 -2.05 -6.43
CA HIS A 210 -2.68 -1.45 -5.24
C HIS A 210 -4.21 -1.33 -5.35
N ASP A 211 -4.72 -0.92 -6.51
CA ASP A 211 -6.15 -0.76 -6.73
C ASP A 211 -6.89 -2.12 -6.75
N PHE A 212 -6.23 -3.19 -7.22
CA PHE A 212 -6.76 -4.54 -7.07
C PHE A 212 -6.87 -4.97 -5.61
N TYR A 213 -5.94 -4.54 -4.74
CA TYR A 213 -6.02 -4.86 -3.31
C TYR A 213 -7.23 -4.19 -2.65
N HIS A 214 -7.53 -2.96 -3.03
CA HIS A 214 -8.76 -2.29 -2.61
C HIS A 214 -10.01 -3.02 -3.12
N ALA A 215 -10.06 -3.27 -4.43
CA ALA A 215 -11.23 -3.87 -5.08
C ALA A 215 -11.55 -5.27 -4.54
N ILE A 216 -10.55 -6.17 -4.46
CA ILE A 216 -10.76 -7.53 -3.96
C ILE A 216 -11.18 -7.56 -2.48
N ASN A 217 -10.80 -6.56 -1.70
CA ASN A 217 -11.20 -6.42 -0.31
C ASN A 217 -12.45 -5.57 -0.11
N GLY A 218 -12.97 -4.93 -1.16
CA GLY A 218 -14.13 -4.03 -1.08
C GLY A 218 -13.88 -2.82 -0.17
N LEU A 219 -12.65 -2.36 -0.07
CA LEU A 219 -12.27 -1.20 0.75
C LEU A 219 -12.24 0.08 -0.10
N PRO A 220 -12.93 1.15 0.35
CA PRO A 220 -12.94 2.44 -0.34
C PRO A 220 -11.65 3.24 -0.10
N ILE A 221 -11.43 4.29 -0.91
CA ILE A 221 -10.33 5.26 -0.77
C ILE A 221 -10.67 6.29 0.33
N ILE A 222 -11.07 5.83 1.49
CA ILE A 222 -11.12 6.65 2.69
C ILE A 222 -9.86 6.41 3.52
N ILE A 223 -9.53 7.35 4.39
CA ILE A 223 -8.26 7.28 5.14
C ILE A 223 -8.09 5.97 5.93
N GLU A 224 -9.15 5.43 6.53
CA GLU A 224 -9.09 4.13 7.21
C GLU A 224 -8.90 2.95 6.24
N GLY A 225 -9.51 3.01 5.05
CA GLY A 225 -9.33 2.01 3.99
C GLY A 225 -7.91 1.99 3.45
N GLU A 226 -7.36 3.17 3.17
CA GLU A 226 -5.96 3.34 2.76
C GLU A 226 -4.99 2.80 3.80
N ILE A 227 -5.17 3.14 5.07
CA ILE A 227 -4.32 2.64 6.15
C ILE A 227 -4.40 1.12 6.27
N ALA A 228 -5.59 0.55 6.13
CA ALA A 228 -5.80 -0.89 6.18
C ALA A 228 -5.07 -1.61 5.03
N ILE A 229 -5.20 -1.10 3.79
CA ILE A 229 -4.46 -1.66 2.64
C ILE A 229 -2.95 -1.47 2.81
N LYS A 230 -2.48 -0.31 3.30
CA LYS A 230 -1.05 -0.12 3.61
C LYS A 230 -0.55 -1.10 4.68
N ALA A 231 -1.33 -1.40 5.69
CA ALA A 231 -0.98 -2.42 6.69
C ALA A 231 -0.92 -3.84 6.08
N LEU A 232 -1.87 -4.17 5.19
CA LEU A 232 -1.88 -5.44 4.46
C LEU A 232 -0.64 -5.55 3.54
N GLU A 233 -0.33 -4.52 2.76
CA GLU A 233 0.85 -4.46 1.90
C GLU A 233 2.15 -4.60 2.70
N ALA A 234 2.27 -3.90 3.82
CA ALA A 234 3.42 -3.99 4.69
C ALA A 234 3.59 -5.42 5.25
N ALA A 235 2.50 -6.01 5.71
CA ALA A 235 2.51 -7.37 6.24
C ALA A 235 2.78 -8.43 5.16
N ASN A 236 2.26 -8.26 3.94
CA ASN A 236 2.42 -9.23 2.86
C ASN A 236 3.74 -9.10 2.12
N MET A 237 4.18 -7.88 1.83
CA MET A 237 5.32 -7.61 0.94
C MET A 237 6.51 -6.95 1.63
N GLY A 238 6.36 -6.46 2.87
CA GLY A 238 7.43 -5.80 3.61
C GLY A 238 7.83 -4.43 3.03
N ILE A 239 6.92 -3.73 2.34
CA ILE A 239 7.19 -2.42 1.74
C ILE A 239 7.31 -1.33 2.82
N PRO A 240 8.47 -0.64 2.96
CA PRO A 240 8.68 0.32 4.04
C PRO A 240 7.72 1.52 4.00
N MET A 241 7.42 2.05 2.81
CA MET A 241 6.45 3.14 2.66
C MET A 241 5.06 2.72 3.17
N ALA A 242 4.63 1.49 2.85
CA ALA A 242 3.35 0.97 3.32
C ALA A 242 3.33 0.84 4.85
N ALA A 243 4.41 0.35 5.45
CA ALA A 243 4.55 0.29 6.90
C ALA A 243 4.53 1.68 7.55
N LEU A 244 5.26 2.66 6.99
CA LEU A 244 5.23 4.05 7.46
C LEU A 244 3.84 4.66 7.34
N GLY A 245 3.14 4.44 6.23
CA GLY A 245 1.76 4.89 6.04
C GLY A 245 0.82 4.30 7.09
N ALA A 246 0.89 2.99 7.33
CA ALA A 246 0.08 2.31 8.33
C ALA A 246 0.35 2.80 9.77
N LEU A 247 1.59 3.20 10.07
CA LEU A 247 2.00 3.68 11.40
C LEU A 247 1.70 5.15 11.65
N LEU A 248 1.95 6.02 10.65
CA LEU A 248 1.93 7.46 10.85
C LEU A 248 0.59 8.09 10.47
N ALA A 249 -0.10 7.59 9.44
CA ALA A 249 -1.38 8.15 9.03
C ALA A 249 -2.46 8.07 10.12
N PRO A 250 -2.51 7.07 11.03
CA PRO A 250 -3.46 7.04 12.14
C PRO A 250 -3.37 8.24 13.08
N LEU A 251 -2.23 8.94 13.12
CA LEU A 251 -2.06 10.12 13.97
C LEU A 251 -3.03 11.25 13.61
N ARG A 252 -3.47 11.30 12.35
CA ARG A 252 -4.38 12.30 11.79
C ARG A 252 -5.86 11.95 11.95
N LEU A 253 -6.17 10.74 12.41
CA LEU A 253 -7.54 10.27 12.53
C LEU A 253 -8.24 10.86 13.75
N LYS A 254 -9.55 11.07 13.60
CA LYS A 254 -10.46 11.36 14.72
C LYS A 254 -10.56 10.15 15.67
N PRO A 255 -10.89 10.35 16.96
CA PRO A 255 -10.96 9.24 17.94
C PRO A 255 -11.80 8.05 17.48
N ILE A 256 -12.99 8.30 16.93
CA ILE A 256 -13.89 7.24 16.43
C ILE A 256 -13.31 6.48 15.23
N GLN A 257 -12.50 7.13 14.39
CA GLN A 257 -11.82 6.49 13.27
C GLN A 257 -10.67 5.62 13.78
N LYS A 258 -9.92 6.11 14.80
CA LYS A 258 -8.87 5.34 15.47
C LYS A 258 -9.41 4.06 16.09
N GLU A 259 -10.53 4.15 16.82
CA GLU A 259 -11.18 2.98 17.41
C GLU A 259 -11.48 1.92 16.34
N ARG A 260 -12.14 2.32 15.23
CA ARG A 260 -12.43 1.39 14.12
C ARG A 260 -11.18 0.80 13.48
N LEU A 261 -10.16 1.65 13.29
CA LEU A 261 -8.91 1.23 12.68
C LEU A 261 -8.17 0.21 13.56
N TYR A 262 -7.96 0.52 14.83
CA TYR A 262 -7.17 -0.32 15.73
C TYR A 262 -7.90 -1.60 16.15
N ASP A 263 -9.21 -1.52 16.36
CA ASP A 263 -9.99 -2.68 16.83
C ASP A 263 -10.37 -3.64 15.70
N ILE A 264 -10.50 -3.13 14.47
CA ILE A 264 -11.13 -3.88 13.38
C ILE A 264 -10.20 -4.00 12.17
N TYR A 265 -9.80 -2.88 11.57
CA TYR A 265 -9.12 -2.92 10.29
C TYR A 265 -7.66 -3.38 10.37
N LEU A 266 -6.88 -2.87 11.31
CA LEU A 266 -5.47 -3.23 11.43
C LEU A 266 -5.27 -4.71 11.82
N PRO A 267 -6.00 -5.28 12.82
CA PRO A 267 -5.88 -6.70 13.13
C PRO A 267 -6.24 -7.59 11.93
N TRP A 268 -7.28 -7.23 11.19
CA TRP A 268 -7.66 -7.92 9.97
C TRP A 268 -6.57 -7.80 8.89
N ALA A 269 -6.11 -6.59 8.58
CA ALA A 269 -5.16 -6.32 7.51
C ALA A 269 -3.82 -7.02 7.75
N ILE A 270 -3.29 -6.95 8.98
CA ILE A 270 -2.04 -7.61 9.36
C ILE A 270 -2.19 -9.13 9.26
N ARG A 271 -3.26 -9.69 9.83
CA ARG A 271 -3.50 -11.13 9.78
C ARG A 271 -3.63 -11.63 8.36
N THR A 272 -4.45 -10.97 7.55
CA THR A 272 -4.64 -11.31 6.13
C THR A 272 -3.33 -11.19 5.35
N GLY A 273 -2.60 -10.07 5.51
CA GLY A 273 -1.33 -9.87 4.83
C GLY A 273 -0.27 -10.91 5.19
N LEU A 274 -0.23 -11.38 6.44
CA LEU A 274 0.69 -12.43 6.88
C LEU A 274 0.29 -13.83 6.38
N SER A 275 -1.01 -14.12 6.24
CA SER A 275 -1.51 -15.45 5.92
C SER A 275 -1.78 -15.68 4.44
N CYS A 276 -2.06 -14.65 3.65
CA CYS A 276 -2.35 -14.81 2.23
C CYS A 276 -1.07 -15.03 1.40
N LYS A 277 -1.25 -15.59 0.20
CA LYS A 277 -0.15 -15.74 -0.76
C LYS A 277 0.52 -14.41 -1.05
N PRO A 278 1.81 -14.38 -1.42
CA PRO A 278 2.48 -13.15 -1.84
C PRO A 278 1.74 -12.51 -3.01
N LEU A 279 1.08 -11.38 -2.77
CA LEU A 279 0.21 -10.73 -3.75
C LEU A 279 0.97 -10.15 -4.95
N ILE A 280 2.27 -9.93 -4.81
CA ILE A 280 3.15 -9.54 -5.91
C ILE A 280 3.27 -10.63 -7.00
N ASN A 281 3.04 -11.90 -6.64
CA ASN A 281 3.09 -13.05 -7.54
C ASN A 281 1.77 -13.31 -8.27
N VAL A 282 0.73 -12.51 -8.01
CA VAL A 282 -0.58 -12.69 -8.64
C VAL A 282 -0.61 -12.01 -10.00
N TYR A 283 -0.95 -12.78 -11.04
CA TYR A 283 -1.16 -12.26 -12.39
C TYR A 283 -2.61 -11.78 -12.54
N TRP A 284 -2.91 -10.63 -11.99
CA TRP A 284 -4.26 -10.05 -11.86
C TRP A 284 -5.01 -9.98 -13.19
N GLU A 285 -4.30 -9.65 -14.27
CA GLU A 285 -4.85 -9.48 -15.61
C GLU A 285 -5.43 -10.77 -16.19
N GLU A 286 -4.96 -11.94 -15.74
CA GLU A 286 -5.45 -13.24 -16.18
C GLU A 286 -6.60 -13.79 -15.32
N LEU A 287 -6.87 -13.16 -14.18
CA LEU A 287 -7.86 -13.61 -13.21
C LEU A 287 -9.17 -12.82 -13.26
N LEU A 288 -9.31 -11.93 -14.25
CA LEU A 288 -10.43 -11.00 -14.33
C LEU A 288 -11.80 -11.67 -14.44
N GLU A 289 -11.89 -12.84 -15.09
CA GLU A 289 -13.14 -13.61 -15.23
C GLU A 289 -13.48 -14.47 -13.99
N LYS A 290 -12.53 -14.60 -13.06
CA LYS A 290 -12.69 -15.46 -11.90
C LYS A 290 -13.65 -14.85 -10.87
N ASP A 291 -14.47 -15.69 -10.23
CA ASP A 291 -15.30 -15.27 -9.10
C ASP A 291 -14.43 -14.71 -7.96
N VAL A 292 -14.77 -13.53 -7.48
CA VAL A 292 -13.97 -12.81 -6.48
C VAL A 292 -13.90 -13.53 -5.14
N ASN A 293 -14.94 -14.29 -4.77
CA ASN A 293 -14.95 -15.02 -3.50
C ASN A 293 -14.12 -16.32 -3.60
N GLU A 294 -14.16 -16.98 -4.77
CA GLU A 294 -13.28 -18.13 -5.04
C GLU A 294 -11.82 -17.69 -5.05
N LEU A 295 -11.53 -16.56 -5.71
CA LEU A 295 -10.18 -16.02 -5.78
C LEU A 295 -9.66 -15.61 -4.37
N ARG A 296 -10.50 -15.01 -3.53
CA ARG A 296 -10.14 -14.75 -2.12
C ARG A 296 -9.74 -16.01 -1.37
N LYS A 297 -10.49 -17.09 -1.53
CA LYS A 297 -10.19 -18.39 -0.90
C LYS A 297 -8.86 -18.96 -1.40
N GLU A 298 -8.63 -18.94 -2.71
CA GLU A 298 -7.38 -19.43 -3.32
C GLU A 298 -6.16 -18.66 -2.88
N LEU A 299 -6.28 -17.35 -2.74
CA LEU A 299 -5.20 -16.47 -2.28
C LEU A 299 -5.04 -16.49 -0.75
N GLY A 300 -6.00 -17.02 -0.01
CA GLY A 300 -6.01 -16.98 1.46
C GLY A 300 -6.38 -15.60 2.01
N ILE A 301 -7.06 -14.77 1.21
CA ILE A 301 -7.54 -13.44 1.63
C ILE A 301 -8.82 -13.61 2.43
N GLN A 302 -8.81 -13.19 3.68
CA GLN A 302 -10.01 -13.14 4.51
C GLN A 302 -10.82 -11.89 4.15
N PRO A 303 -12.16 -12.00 4.02
CA PRO A 303 -12.99 -10.82 3.80
C PRO A 303 -12.79 -9.80 4.93
N PRO A 304 -12.79 -8.50 4.63
CA PRO A 304 -12.71 -7.49 5.67
C PRO A 304 -13.97 -7.52 6.54
N PRO A 305 -13.87 -7.14 7.81
CA PRO A 305 -15.00 -7.08 8.71
C PRO A 305 -16.10 -6.16 8.19
N ASN A 306 -17.36 -6.61 8.26
CA ASN A 306 -18.51 -5.84 7.84
C ASN A 306 -18.82 -4.71 8.85
N LEU A 307 -18.33 -3.51 8.58
CA LEU A 307 -18.52 -2.35 9.45
C LEU A 307 -20.00 -2.01 9.72
N ARG A 308 -20.87 -2.23 8.74
CA ARG A 308 -22.30 -1.95 8.91
C ARG A 308 -22.90 -2.88 9.95
N ALA A 309 -22.61 -4.18 9.86
CA ALA A 309 -23.07 -5.18 10.83
C ALA A 309 -22.50 -4.88 12.24
N ILE A 310 -21.21 -4.60 12.33
CA ILE A 310 -20.55 -4.27 13.61
C ILE A 310 -21.17 -3.02 14.25
N ARG A 311 -21.47 -1.98 13.47
CA ARG A 311 -22.13 -0.76 13.99
C ARG A 311 -23.54 -1.04 14.48
N GLN A 312 -24.30 -1.87 13.78
CA GLN A 312 -25.65 -2.26 14.19
C GLN A 312 -25.62 -3.02 15.51
N GLU A 313 -24.73 -4.00 15.62
CA GLU A 313 -24.56 -4.79 16.84
C GLU A 313 -24.12 -3.95 18.04
N ARG A 314 -23.09 -3.10 17.88
CA ARG A 314 -22.64 -2.17 18.94
C ARG A 314 -23.77 -1.20 19.36
N SER A 315 -24.59 -0.73 18.41
CA SER A 315 -25.74 0.12 18.73
C SER A 315 -26.79 -0.63 19.55
N LYS A 316 -27.05 -1.90 19.23
CA LYS A 316 -27.94 -2.77 19.96
C LYS A 316 -27.45 -2.99 21.40
N ILE A 317 -26.18 -3.36 21.56
CA ILE A 317 -25.56 -3.55 22.87
C ILE A 317 -25.63 -2.27 23.73
N ARG A 318 -25.33 -1.10 23.15
CA ARG A 318 -25.45 0.19 23.88
C ARG A 318 -26.87 0.46 24.36
N LYS A 319 -27.89 0.16 23.55
CA LYS A 319 -29.29 0.33 23.95
C LYS A 319 -29.66 -0.63 25.08
N GLU A 320 -29.23 -1.88 25.01
CA GLU A 320 -29.47 -2.87 26.05
C GLU A 320 -28.81 -2.49 27.39
N LEU A 321 -27.53 -2.03 27.31
CA LEU A 321 -26.81 -1.56 28.50
C LEU A 321 -27.49 -0.33 29.11
N LYS A 322 -27.95 0.62 28.27
CA LYS A 322 -28.66 1.79 28.76
C LYS A 322 -29.99 1.42 29.46
N MET A 323 -30.78 0.52 28.85
CA MET A 323 -32.02 0.05 29.48
C MET A 323 -31.76 -0.65 30.81
N LYS A 324 -30.69 -1.45 30.92
CA LYS A 324 -30.29 -2.09 32.20
C LYS A 324 -29.88 -1.06 33.25
N TYR A 325 -29.14 -0.02 32.83
CA TYR A 325 -28.73 1.06 33.73
C TYR A 325 -29.91 1.87 34.22
N ASP A 326 -30.80 2.29 33.31
CA ASP A 326 -32.02 3.04 33.65
C ASP A 326 -32.96 2.22 34.58
N ALA A 327 -33.05 0.89 34.38
CA ALA A 327 -33.82 0.00 35.24
C ALA A 327 -33.20 -0.16 36.65
N TYR A 328 -31.86 -0.09 36.75
CA TYR A 328 -31.17 -0.13 38.04
C TYR A 328 -31.37 1.17 38.84
N GLU A 329 -31.33 2.34 38.18
CA GLU A 329 -31.58 3.64 38.83
C GLU A 329 -33.05 3.79 39.33
N VAL A 330 -34.01 3.23 38.60
CA VAL A 330 -35.45 3.28 38.99
C VAL A 330 -35.78 2.30 40.12
N GLY A 331 -34.90 1.29 40.33
CA GLY A 331 -35.09 0.29 41.40
C GLY A 331 -34.40 0.66 42.73
N MET A 332 -33.68 1.77 42.77
CA MET A 332 -33.13 2.38 44.00
C MET A 332 -34.01 3.54 44.44
#